data_57bdc5df7fe2bd2b53835312eccc137b
#
_entry.id   57bdc5df7fe2bd2b53835312eccc137b
#
_cell.length_a   1.000
_cell.length_b   1.000
_cell.length_c   1.000
_cell.angle_alpha   90.00
_cell.angle_beta   90.00
_cell.angle_gamma   90.00
#
_symmetry.space_group_name_H-M   'P 1'
#
loop_
_entity.id
_entity.type
_entity.pdbx_description
1 polymer ?
#
loop_
_entity_poly.entity_id
_entity_poly.type
_entity_poly.pdbx_seq_one_letter_code
_entity_poly.pdbx_strand_id
1 'polypeptide(L)' 'MFDKEKLKQAMNDHGDTNKALAVFLGMTASNFSTIWNWRQPFQRKHIVRIAVRYQLSPQDVWDIFFLADAEAIKKEAREA' A
#
# COMPACT_ATOMS: atom_id res chain seq x y z
N MET A 1 -5.77 -3.44 -5.43
CA MET A 1 -5.75 -3.76 -3.97
C MET A 1 -4.32 -3.94 -3.52
N PHE A 2 -3.86 -3.14 -2.59
CA PHE A 2 -2.49 -3.30 -2.09
C PHE A 2 -2.39 -4.53 -1.16
N ASP A 3 -1.17 -5.04 -1.00
CA ASP A 3 -0.90 -6.17 -0.09
C ASP A 3 -0.73 -5.64 1.34
N LYS A 4 -1.79 -5.79 2.11
CA LYS A 4 -1.86 -5.26 3.48
C LYS A 4 -0.80 -5.90 4.40
N GLU A 5 -0.56 -7.19 4.26
CA GLU A 5 0.40 -7.91 5.09
C GLU A 5 1.82 -7.43 4.85
N LYS A 6 2.21 -7.27 3.58
CA LYS A 6 3.54 -6.78 3.22
C LYS A 6 3.74 -5.34 3.65
N LEU A 7 2.72 -4.48 3.48
CA LEU A 7 2.83 -3.10 3.95
C LEU A 7 2.94 -3.06 5.48
N LYS A 8 2.14 -3.86 6.17
CA LYS A 8 2.19 -3.93 7.64
C LYS A 8 3.56 -4.39 8.13
N GLN A 9 4.19 -5.34 7.43
CA GLN A 9 5.53 -5.79 7.75
C GLN A 9 6.55 -4.65 7.62
N ALA A 10 6.49 -3.88 6.54
CA ALA A 10 7.37 -2.74 6.35
C ALA A 10 7.16 -1.69 7.47
N MET A 11 5.92 -1.44 7.84
CA MET A 11 5.59 -0.53 8.94
C MET A 11 6.17 -1.04 10.26
N ASN A 12 5.99 -2.31 10.58
CA ASN A 12 6.50 -2.92 11.81
C ASN A 12 8.03 -2.87 11.86
N ASP A 13 8.69 -3.12 10.73
CA ASP A 13 10.17 -3.07 10.64
C ASP A 13 10.70 -1.67 10.96
N HIS A 14 9.90 -0.63 10.76
CA HIS A 14 10.26 0.76 11.04
C HIS A 14 9.58 1.31 12.30
N GLY A 15 8.88 0.47 13.05
CA GLY A 15 8.21 0.89 14.27
C GLY A 15 7.03 1.81 14.07
N ASP A 16 6.42 1.80 12.90
CA ASP A 16 5.27 2.66 12.58
C ASP A 16 3.94 1.98 12.91
N THR A 17 2.96 2.83 13.25
CA THR A 17 1.56 2.44 13.40
C THR A 17 0.76 3.02 12.24
N ASN A 18 -0.47 2.54 12.07
CA ASN A 18 -1.39 3.11 11.07
C ASN A 18 -1.62 4.61 11.31
N LYS A 19 -1.74 5.01 12.57
CA LYS A 19 -1.91 6.42 12.93
C LYS A 19 -0.70 7.25 12.51
N ALA A 20 0.51 6.77 12.80
CA ALA A 20 1.74 7.46 12.44
C ALA A 20 1.86 7.61 10.92
N LEU A 21 1.55 6.56 10.17
CA LEU A 21 1.59 6.61 8.71
C LEU A 21 0.54 7.57 8.16
N ALA A 22 -0.67 7.55 8.69
CA ALA A 22 -1.73 8.49 8.28
C ALA A 22 -1.29 9.95 8.46
N VAL A 23 -0.72 10.28 9.62
CA VAL A 23 -0.19 11.62 9.89
C VAL A 23 0.90 11.99 8.89
N PHE A 24 1.83 11.09 8.64
CA PHE A 24 2.91 11.33 7.67
C PHE A 24 2.36 11.62 6.27
N LEU A 25 1.30 10.92 5.87
CA LEU A 25 0.68 11.10 4.56
C LEU A 25 -0.25 12.31 4.50
N GLY A 26 -0.46 13.00 5.62
CA GLY A 26 -1.37 14.13 5.69
C GLY A 26 -2.83 13.75 5.58
N MET A 27 -3.18 12.54 5.99
CA MET A 27 -4.55 12.03 5.94
C MET A 27 -5.21 12.06 7.31
N THR A 28 -6.54 12.21 7.31
CA THR A 28 -7.34 11.94 8.50
C THR A 28 -7.37 10.44 8.78
N ALA A 29 -7.64 10.06 10.02
CA ALA A 29 -7.80 8.65 10.38
C ALA A 29 -8.91 7.99 9.54
N SER A 30 -9.99 8.71 9.27
CA SER A 30 -11.10 8.22 8.46
C SER A 30 -10.68 7.93 7.03
N ASN A 31 -9.97 8.86 6.38
CA ASN A 31 -9.47 8.67 5.01
C ASN A 31 -8.49 7.51 4.94
N PHE A 32 -7.58 7.41 5.90
CA PHE A 32 -6.62 6.31 5.95
C PHE A 32 -7.36 4.96 6.10
N SER A 33 -8.35 4.88 6.98
CA SER A 33 -9.15 3.67 7.18
C SER A 33 -9.87 3.25 5.89
N THR A 34 -10.40 4.20 5.14
CA THR A 34 -11.06 3.92 3.85
C THR A 34 -10.09 3.26 2.87
N ILE A 35 -8.87 3.76 2.78
CA ILE A 35 -7.83 3.19 1.90
C ILE A 35 -7.35 1.84 2.45
N TRP A 36 -7.14 1.75 3.76
CA TRP A 36 -6.67 0.53 4.41
C TRP A 36 -7.63 -0.63 4.20
N ASN A 37 -8.93 -0.35 4.17
CA ASN A 37 -9.98 -1.34 3.95
C ASN A 37 -10.32 -1.53 2.47
N TRP A 38 -9.46 -1.08 1.57
CA TRP A 38 -9.55 -1.25 0.12
C TRP A 38 -10.77 -0.60 -0.54
N ARG A 39 -11.41 0.37 0.12
CA ARG A 39 -12.54 1.11 -0.45
C ARG A 39 -12.11 2.19 -1.42
N GLN A 40 -10.86 2.66 -1.26
CA GLN A 40 -10.20 3.58 -2.19
C GLN A 40 -8.74 3.18 -2.33
N PRO A 41 -8.12 3.38 -3.51
CA PRO A 41 -6.71 3.07 -3.69
C PRO A 41 -5.82 4.13 -3.06
N PHE A 42 -4.57 3.76 -2.73
CA PHE A 42 -3.53 4.75 -2.50
C PHE A 42 -3.29 5.54 -3.78
N GLN A 43 -3.18 6.85 -3.64
CA GLN A 43 -2.79 7.70 -4.76
C GLN A 43 -1.29 7.59 -5.01
N ARG A 44 -0.87 7.94 -6.22
CA ARG A 44 0.55 7.91 -6.61
C ARG A 44 1.43 8.64 -5.60
N LYS A 45 1.04 9.83 -5.16
CA LYS A 45 1.79 10.64 -4.19
C LYS A 45 1.99 9.90 -2.86
N HIS A 46 0.99 9.13 -2.44
CA HIS A 46 1.08 8.36 -1.19
C HIS A 46 2.06 7.19 -1.33
N ILE A 47 2.01 6.50 -2.46
CA ILE A 47 2.91 5.38 -2.74
C ILE A 47 4.36 5.85 -2.75
N VAL A 48 4.65 6.98 -3.41
CA VAL A 48 6.00 7.56 -3.44
C VAL A 48 6.48 7.91 -2.03
N ARG A 49 5.62 8.54 -1.23
CA ARG A 49 5.98 8.91 0.16
C ARG A 49 6.23 7.68 1.03
N ILE A 50 5.42 6.65 0.90
CA ILE A 50 5.61 5.40 1.63
C ILE A 50 6.92 4.73 1.21
N ALA A 51 7.21 4.69 -0.07
CA ALA A 51 8.44 4.11 -0.59
C ALA A 51 9.67 4.82 -0.04
N VAL A 52 9.65 6.15 0.03
CA VAL A 52 10.75 6.93 0.59
C VAL A 52 10.88 6.69 2.09
N ARG A 53 9.76 6.71 2.82
CA ARG A 53 9.77 6.54 4.28
C ARG A 53 10.36 5.21 4.71
N TYR A 54 10.01 4.13 4.02
CA TYR A 54 10.46 2.78 4.36
C TYR A 54 11.62 2.30 3.50
N GLN A 55 12.19 3.17 2.67
CA GLN A 55 13.32 2.85 1.80
C GLN A 55 13.05 1.59 0.95
N LEU A 56 11.85 1.53 0.38
CA LEU A 56 11.43 0.40 -0.43
C LEU A 56 12.18 0.37 -1.76
N SER A 57 12.59 -0.83 -2.19
CA SER A 57 13.12 -1.04 -3.53
C SER A 57 11.97 -0.97 -4.56
N PRO A 58 12.29 -0.81 -5.86
CA PRO A 58 11.26 -0.90 -6.90
C PRO A 58 10.48 -2.21 -6.86
N GLN A 59 11.15 -3.33 -6.53
CA GLN A 59 10.49 -4.62 -6.39
C GLN A 59 9.52 -4.63 -5.21
N ASP A 60 9.92 -4.04 -4.07
CA ASP A 60 9.05 -3.93 -2.90
C ASP A 60 7.80 -3.12 -3.22
N VAL A 61 7.95 -2.01 -3.93
CA VAL A 61 6.82 -1.17 -4.34
C VAL A 61 5.87 -1.97 -5.23
N TRP A 62 6.40 -2.70 -6.20
CA TRP A 62 5.59 -3.56 -7.06
C TRP A 62 4.84 -4.61 -6.24
N ASP A 63 5.55 -5.31 -5.36
CA ASP A 63 4.98 -6.40 -4.57
C ASP A 63 3.88 -5.92 -3.61
N ILE A 64 4.07 -4.74 -3.01
CA ILE A 64 3.11 -4.20 -2.05
C ILE A 64 1.90 -3.58 -2.75
N PHE A 65 2.11 -2.79 -3.79
CA PHE A 65 1.06 -1.93 -4.32
C PHE A 65 0.42 -2.42 -5.62
N PHE A 66 1.10 -3.27 -6.38
CA PHE A 66 0.65 -3.60 -7.75
C PHE A 66 0.53 -5.09 -8.04
N LEU A 67 1.28 -5.94 -7.35
CA LEU A 67 1.34 -7.36 -7.68
C LEU A 67 -0.03 -8.04 -7.57
N ALA A 68 -0.80 -7.76 -6.52
CA ALA A 68 -2.12 -8.36 -6.34
C ALA A 68 -3.06 -7.98 -7.48
N ASP A 69 -3.01 -6.73 -7.93
CA ASP A 69 -3.83 -6.27 -9.07
C ASP A 69 -3.38 -6.92 -10.37
N ALA A 70 -2.06 -7.06 -10.58
CA ALA A 70 -1.51 -7.73 -11.76
C ALA A 70 -1.92 -9.21 -11.79
N GLU A 71 -1.88 -9.89 -10.65
CA GLU A 71 -2.33 -11.28 -10.53
C GLU A 71 -3.81 -11.44 -10.86
N ALA A 72 -4.64 -10.51 -10.39
CA ALA A 72 -6.08 -10.52 -10.69
C ALA A 72 -6.34 -10.35 -12.18
N ILE A 73 -5.62 -9.44 -12.85
CA ILE A 73 -5.73 -9.22 -14.29
C ILE A 73 -5.29 -10.48 -15.06
N LYS A 74 -4.20 -11.11 -14.67
CA LYS A 74 -3.74 -12.37 -15.29
C LYS A 74 -4.78 -13.47 -15.16
N LYS A 75 -5.42 -13.57 -14.00
CA LYS A 75 -6.48 -14.56 -13.78
C LYS A 75 -7.68 -14.30 -14.68
N GLU A 76 -8.12 -13.06 -14.83
CA GLU A 76 -9.20 -12.69 -15.76
C GLU A 76 -8.85 -13.09 -17.19
N ALA A 77 -7.64 -12.80 -17.65
CA ALA A 77 -7.19 -13.14 -18.99
C ALA A 77 -7.20 -14.64 -19.24
N ARG A 78 -6.91 -15.48 -18.23
CA ARG A 78 -6.96 -16.93 -18.35
C ARG A 78 -8.37 -17.47 -18.41
N GLU A 79 -9.31 -16.83 -17.75
CA GLU A 79 -10.71 -17.22 -17.70
C GLU A 79 -11.49 -16.76 -18.93
N ALA A 80 -10.97 -15.78 -19.63
CA ALA A 80 -11.55 -15.28 -20.87
C ALA A 80 -11.21 -16.18 -22.05
#